data_19745a2a3d127f315bfd4bfc4a22834b
#
_entry.id   19745a2a3d127f315bfd4bfc4a22834b
#
_cell.length_a   1.000
_cell.length_b   1.000
_cell.length_c   1.000
_cell.angle_alpha   90.00
_cell.angle_beta   90.00
_cell.angle_gamma   90.00
#
_symmetry.space_group_name_H-M   'P 1'
#
loop_
_entity.id
_entity.type
_entity.pdbx_description
1 polymer ?
#
loop_
_entity_poly.entity_id
_entity_poly.type
_entity_poly.pdbx_seq_one_letter_code
_entity_poly.pdbx_strand_id
1 'polypeptide(L)'
;MFYDPKYRMTEEQNIFLAKRNIVDYIWKSAKLEGLNISFSQTQTVCEGGIINGLSRDDVVAVNNLKHAWQFLFDTLNYPLDLAYLCHINQVVCANLIYDSGFLRKIPVRMGGTSWTPDMPIESMIKEELADVMAISSPIDRAITLMLWSMRRQMFPDGNKRTSMLAANQVMIQNGCGIISVPIEHQGSFTEMLVRFYETNEMDALKGFVYDNCIDGVDFPPPEQTV
;
A
#
# COMPACT_ATOMS: atom_id res chain seq x y z
N MET A 1 1.26 -15.27 13.90
CA MET A 1 0.05 -14.87 14.66
C MET A 1 -1.16 -15.14 13.75
N PHE A 2 -2.29 -15.61 14.26
CA PHE A 2 -3.47 -15.82 13.42
C PHE A 2 -4.36 -14.57 13.54
N TYR A 3 -4.66 -13.94 12.41
CA TYR A 3 -5.54 -12.77 12.34
C TYR A 3 -6.87 -13.18 11.73
N ASP A 4 -7.95 -13.07 12.51
CA ASP A 4 -9.31 -13.29 12.02
C ASP A 4 -9.75 -12.13 11.10
N PRO A 5 -10.54 -12.39 10.06
CA PRO A 5 -11.12 -11.31 9.26
C PRO A 5 -11.99 -10.39 10.12
N LYS A 6 -11.65 -9.09 10.15
CA LYS A 6 -12.50 -8.06 10.80
C LYS A 6 -13.82 -7.85 10.05
N TYR A 7 -13.77 -8.00 8.72
CA TYR A 7 -14.90 -7.81 7.81
C TYR A 7 -14.98 -9.02 6.89
N ARG A 8 -16.18 -9.33 6.44
CA ARG A 8 -16.45 -10.41 5.49
C ARG A 8 -17.27 -9.88 4.33
N MET A 9 -16.55 -9.37 3.33
CA MET A 9 -17.12 -8.83 2.10
C MET A 9 -16.93 -9.82 0.96
N THR A 10 -17.74 -9.71 -0.08
CA THR A 10 -17.36 -10.28 -1.38
C THR A 10 -16.27 -9.39 -2.03
N GLU A 11 -15.59 -9.90 -3.05
CA GLU A 11 -14.63 -9.10 -3.82
C GLU A 11 -15.29 -7.83 -4.38
N GLU A 12 -16.50 -7.95 -4.93
CA GLU A 12 -17.26 -6.84 -5.49
C GLU A 12 -17.64 -5.80 -4.43
N GLN A 13 -18.03 -6.25 -3.23
CA GLN A 13 -18.33 -5.35 -2.11
C GLN A 13 -17.07 -4.62 -1.64
N ASN A 14 -15.94 -5.30 -1.61
CA ASN A 14 -14.67 -4.70 -1.24
C ASN A 14 -14.18 -3.69 -2.30
N ILE A 15 -14.33 -4.00 -3.60
CA ILE A 15 -14.08 -3.07 -4.71
C ILE A 15 -15.00 -1.83 -4.59
N PHE A 16 -16.28 -2.04 -4.31
CA PHE A 16 -17.23 -0.94 -4.12
C PHE A 16 -16.82 -0.02 -2.97
N LEU A 17 -16.45 -0.59 -1.82
CA LEU A 17 -15.93 0.16 -0.68
C LEU A 17 -14.69 0.97 -1.08
N ALA A 18 -13.72 0.32 -1.73
CA ALA A 18 -12.48 0.96 -2.14
C ALA A 18 -12.73 2.12 -3.10
N LYS A 19 -13.59 1.95 -4.11
CA LYS A 19 -13.95 3.00 -5.07
C LYS A 19 -14.68 4.16 -4.42
N ARG A 20 -15.57 3.87 -3.46
CA ARG A 20 -16.32 4.91 -2.74
C ARG A 20 -15.42 5.80 -1.90
N ASN A 21 -14.39 5.23 -1.27
CA ASN A 21 -13.51 5.93 -0.34
C ASN A 21 -12.14 6.25 -0.96
N ILE A 22 -12.01 6.15 -2.29
CA ILE A 22 -10.73 6.23 -3.00
C ILE A 22 -9.94 7.50 -2.71
N VAL A 23 -10.61 8.65 -2.63
CA VAL A 23 -9.97 9.95 -2.35
C VAL A 23 -9.35 9.96 -0.95
N ASP A 24 -10.02 9.36 0.04
CA ASP A 24 -9.52 9.26 1.40
C ASP A 24 -8.26 8.38 1.48
N TYR A 25 -8.26 7.23 0.80
CA TYR A 25 -7.10 6.34 0.76
C TYR A 25 -5.90 6.99 0.04
N ILE A 26 -6.14 7.71 -1.05
CA ILE A 26 -5.11 8.48 -1.75
C ILE A 26 -4.55 9.57 -0.84
N TRP A 27 -5.41 10.34 -0.17
CA TRP A 27 -5.00 11.39 0.75
C TRP A 27 -4.15 10.85 1.91
N LYS A 28 -4.60 9.80 2.57
CA LYS A 28 -3.86 9.15 3.67
C LYS A 28 -2.51 8.63 3.20
N SER A 29 -2.45 8.02 2.02
CA SER A 29 -1.20 7.54 1.42
C SER A 29 -0.24 8.70 1.08
N ALA A 30 -0.74 9.79 0.51
CA ALA A 30 0.03 10.98 0.21
C ALA A 30 0.58 11.64 1.50
N LYS A 31 -0.24 11.73 2.55
CA LYS A 31 0.18 12.25 3.86
C LYS A 31 1.27 11.38 4.51
N LEU A 32 1.18 10.05 4.40
CA LEU A 32 2.18 9.11 4.91
C LEU A 32 3.53 9.24 4.18
N GLU A 33 3.55 9.75 2.95
CA GLU A 33 4.76 10.11 2.19
C GLU A 33 5.25 11.53 2.50
N GLY A 34 4.58 12.26 3.39
CA GLY A 34 4.97 13.61 3.80
C GLY A 34 4.47 14.73 2.88
N LEU A 35 3.59 14.44 1.92
CA LEU A 35 3.01 15.48 1.08
C LEU A 35 2.17 16.45 1.92
N ASN A 36 2.38 17.75 1.75
CA ASN A 36 1.59 18.77 2.44
C ASN A 36 0.32 19.10 1.65
N ILE A 37 -0.61 18.15 1.64
CA ILE A 37 -1.88 18.26 0.90
C ILE A 37 -3.08 18.01 1.83
N SER A 38 -4.14 18.78 1.68
CA SER A 38 -5.40 18.56 2.39
C SER A 38 -6.30 17.53 1.66
N PHE A 39 -7.31 17.02 2.36
CA PHE A 39 -8.33 16.14 1.74
C PHE A 39 -9.03 16.83 0.56
N SER A 40 -9.48 18.08 0.72
CA SER A 40 -10.16 18.84 -0.35
C SER A 40 -9.27 19.09 -1.56
N GLN A 41 -7.98 19.34 -1.35
CA GLN A 41 -7.01 19.47 -2.44
C GLN A 41 -6.82 18.14 -3.16
N THR A 42 -6.69 17.03 -2.42
CA THR A 42 -6.61 15.68 -3.01
C THR A 42 -7.83 15.38 -3.86
N GLN A 43 -9.02 15.69 -3.35
CA GLN A 43 -10.28 15.53 -4.09
C GLN A 43 -10.26 16.33 -5.40
N THR A 44 -9.91 17.60 -5.35
CA THR A 44 -9.83 18.47 -6.54
C THR A 44 -8.87 17.91 -7.59
N VAL A 45 -7.68 17.43 -7.17
CA VAL A 45 -6.72 16.79 -8.11
C VAL A 45 -7.31 15.51 -8.71
N CYS A 46 -7.95 14.67 -7.89
CA CYS A 46 -8.58 13.43 -8.37
C CYS A 46 -9.73 13.70 -9.36
N GLU A 47 -10.41 14.82 -9.24
CA GLU A 47 -11.48 15.27 -10.15
C GLU A 47 -10.93 15.99 -11.41
N GLY A 48 -9.61 16.18 -11.51
CA GLY A 48 -8.96 16.86 -12.66
C GLY A 48 -8.95 18.38 -12.55
N GLY A 49 -9.25 18.93 -11.37
CA GLY A 49 -9.20 20.37 -11.11
C GLY A 49 -7.77 20.89 -10.94
N ILE A 50 -7.62 22.21 -11.04
CA ILE A 50 -6.35 22.91 -10.86
C ILE A 50 -6.30 23.49 -9.44
N ILE A 51 -5.17 23.30 -8.76
CA ILE A 51 -4.94 23.82 -7.42
C ILE A 51 -3.71 24.73 -7.45
N ASN A 52 -3.87 25.95 -6.93
CA ASN A 52 -2.76 26.86 -6.68
C ASN A 52 -2.09 26.50 -5.35
N GLY A 53 -0.75 26.53 -5.33
CA GLY A 53 0.04 26.33 -4.11
C GLY A 53 0.51 24.90 -3.84
N LEU A 54 0.16 23.93 -4.68
CA LEU A 54 0.78 22.60 -4.71
C LEU A 54 1.96 22.61 -5.68
N SER A 55 3.01 21.86 -5.34
CA SER A 55 4.09 21.59 -6.29
C SER A 55 3.59 20.72 -7.44
N ARG A 56 4.26 20.82 -8.61
CA ARG A 56 3.99 19.92 -9.74
C ARG A 56 4.09 18.46 -9.32
N ASP A 57 5.11 18.12 -8.55
CA ASP A 57 5.40 16.74 -8.17
C ASP A 57 4.36 16.19 -7.19
N ASP A 58 3.80 17.04 -6.29
CA ASP A 58 2.69 16.65 -5.42
C ASP A 58 1.44 16.29 -6.23
N VAL A 59 1.11 17.13 -7.23
CA VAL A 59 -0.03 16.88 -8.13
C VAL A 59 0.19 15.58 -8.92
N VAL A 60 1.40 15.37 -9.44
CA VAL A 60 1.76 14.13 -10.17
C VAL A 60 1.66 12.92 -9.24
N ALA A 61 2.16 13.01 -8.01
CA ALA A 61 2.11 11.91 -7.04
C ALA A 61 0.67 11.50 -6.70
N VAL A 62 -0.24 12.45 -6.51
CA VAL A 62 -1.67 12.18 -6.26
C VAL A 62 -2.33 11.54 -7.48
N ASN A 63 -2.09 12.05 -8.68
CA ASN A 63 -2.62 11.45 -9.92
C ASN A 63 -2.06 10.03 -10.13
N ASN A 64 -0.79 9.80 -9.85
CA ASN A 64 -0.20 8.47 -9.94
C ASN A 64 -0.86 7.49 -8.97
N LEU A 65 -1.17 7.90 -7.74
CA LEU A 65 -1.91 7.08 -6.79
C LEU A 65 -3.32 6.75 -7.32
N LYS A 66 -4.03 7.71 -7.91
CA LYS A 66 -5.32 7.48 -8.54
C LYS A 66 -5.21 6.44 -9.67
N HIS A 67 -4.21 6.58 -10.55
CA HIS A 67 -3.97 5.64 -11.64
C HIS A 67 -3.56 4.25 -11.11
N ALA A 68 -2.76 4.21 -10.05
CA ALA A 68 -2.33 2.95 -9.44
C ALA A 68 -3.51 2.19 -8.79
N TRP A 69 -4.45 2.89 -8.17
CA TRP A 69 -5.70 2.27 -7.72
C TRP A 69 -6.55 1.75 -8.87
N GLN A 70 -6.66 2.52 -9.97
CA GLN A 70 -7.37 2.04 -11.17
C GLN A 70 -6.69 0.81 -11.76
N PHE A 71 -5.35 0.84 -11.90
CA PHE A 71 -4.57 -0.31 -12.33
C PHE A 71 -4.82 -1.53 -11.44
N LEU A 72 -4.85 -1.35 -10.11
CA LEU A 72 -5.14 -2.41 -9.16
C LEU A 72 -6.51 -3.04 -9.43
N PHE A 73 -7.57 -2.23 -9.60
CA PHE A 73 -8.92 -2.75 -9.88
C PHE A 73 -9.00 -3.50 -11.21
N ASP A 74 -8.29 -3.05 -12.22
CA ASP A 74 -8.31 -3.66 -13.56
C ASP A 74 -7.48 -4.96 -13.61
N THR A 75 -6.59 -5.18 -12.64
CA THR A 75 -5.64 -6.29 -12.64
C THR A 75 -5.70 -7.16 -11.37
N LEU A 76 -6.80 -7.10 -10.62
CA LEU A 76 -6.96 -7.86 -9.36
C LEU A 76 -6.64 -9.35 -9.52
N ASN A 77 -7.03 -9.96 -10.64
CA ASN A 77 -6.84 -11.39 -10.91
C ASN A 77 -5.42 -11.75 -11.41
N TYR A 78 -4.52 -10.79 -11.54
CA TYR A 78 -3.14 -11.08 -11.94
C TYR A 78 -2.36 -11.66 -10.77
N PRO A 79 -1.41 -12.58 -11.04
CA PRO A 79 -0.56 -13.11 -9.99
C PRO A 79 0.28 -11.99 -9.37
N LEU A 80 0.35 -11.98 -8.04
CA LEU A 80 1.19 -11.04 -7.31
C LEU A 80 2.61 -11.57 -7.26
N ASP A 81 3.39 -11.26 -8.30
CA ASP A 81 4.80 -11.59 -8.44
C ASP A 81 5.69 -10.32 -8.50
N LEU A 82 6.99 -10.49 -8.69
CA LEU A 82 7.91 -9.36 -8.78
C LEU A 82 7.60 -8.45 -9.97
N ALA A 83 7.16 -9.02 -11.11
CA ALA A 83 6.81 -8.22 -12.28
C ALA A 83 5.60 -7.33 -11.99
N TYR A 84 4.63 -7.85 -11.25
CA TYR A 84 3.46 -7.07 -10.81
C TYR A 84 3.85 -5.94 -9.84
N LEU A 85 4.74 -6.21 -8.86
CA LEU A 85 5.27 -5.17 -7.98
C LEU A 85 6.01 -4.07 -8.76
N CYS A 86 6.79 -4.45 -9.79
CA CYS A 86 7.44 -3.51 -10.69
C CYS A 86 6.44 -2.65 -11.45
N HIS A 87 5.35 -3.21 -11.96
CA HIS A 87 4.30 -2.45 -12.64
C HIS A 87 3.58 -1.48 -11.70
N ILE A 88 3.21 -1.90 -10.48
CA ILE A 88 2.65 -0.97 -9.48
C ILE A 88 3.62 0.20 -9.25
N ASN A 89 4.90 -0.09 -9.03
CA ASN A 89 5.90 0.96 -8.79
C ASN A 89 6.07 1.88 -10.00
N GLN A 90 6.05 1.33 -11.21
CA GLN A 90 6.11 2.11 -12.45
C GLN A 90 4.98 3.14 -12.53
N VAL A 91 3.74 2.74 -12.19
CA VAL A 91 2.58 3.65 -12.17
C VAL A 91 2.71 4.68 -11.04
N VAL A 92 3.04 4.23 -9.83
CA VAL A 92 3.19 5.08 -8.64
C VAL A 92 4.24 6.17 -8.81
N CYS A 93 5.33 5.87 -9.51
CA CYS A 93 6.48 6.76 -9.68
C CYS A 93 6.57 7.37 -11.09
N ALA A 94 5.54 7.20 -11.93
CA ALA A 94 5.52 7.75 -13.29
C ALA A 94 5.77 9.26 -13.29
N ASN A 95 6.69 9.73 -14.14
CA ASN A 95 7.07 11.15 -14.27
C ASN A 95 7.65 11.81 -12.99
N LEU A 96 7.92 11.04 -11.93
CA LEU A 96 8.59 11.51 -10.72
C LEU A 96 10.06 11.09 -10.70
N ILE A 97 10.38 9.87 -11.17
CA ILE A 97 11.74 9.36 -11.27
C ILE A 97 11.95 8.65 -12.61
N TYR A 98 13.21 8.58 -13.03
CA TYR A 98 13.56 7.98 -14.33
C TYR A 98 13.43 6.44 -14.31
N ASP A 99 13.92 5.80 -13.23
CA ASP A 99 13.96 4.32 -13.10
C ASP A 99 12.71 3.77 -12.38
N SER A 100 11.51 4.33 -12.67
CA SER A 100 10.25 3.82 -12.12
C SER A 100 9.98 2.39 -12.59
N GLY A 101 9.64 1.50 -11.65
CA GLY A 101 9.36 0.09 -11.94
C GLY A 101 10.60 -0.80 -12.06
N PHE A 102 11.81 -0.27 -11.90
CA PHE A 102 13.03 -1.05 -11.92
C PHE A 102 13.62 -1.22 -10.52
N LEU A 103 14.22 -2.38 -10.26
CA LEU A 103 14.98 -2.59 -9.03
C LEU A 103 16.14 -1.58 -8.98
N ARG A 104 16.34 -0.96 -7.81
CA ARG A 104 17.40 0.02 -7.62
C ARG A 104 18.77 -0.59 -7.81
N LYS A 105 19.67 0.19 -8.37
CA LYS A 105 21.09 -0.18 -8.61
C LYS A 105 22.05 0.61 -7.72
N ILE A 106 21.50 1.46 -6.83
CA ILE A 106 22.27 2.28 -5.90
C ILE A 106 21.74 2.10 -4.48
N PRO A 107 22.57 2.28 -3.45
CA PRO A 107 22.13 2.30 -2.07
C PRO A 107 21.13 3.43 -1.84
N VAL A 108 20.15 3.19 -0.94
CA VAL A 108 19.21 4.21 -0.46
C VAL A 108 19.38 4.38 1.05
N ARG A 109 19.01 5.54 1.55
CA ARG A 109 18.97 5.84 2.98
C ARG A 109 17.55 6.07 3.42
N MET A 110 17.23 5.57 4.61
CA MET A 110 15.91 5.75 5.22
C MET A 110 15.96 6.91 6.21
N GLY A 111 14.95 7.76 6.18
CA GLY A 111 14.82 8.81 7.19
C GLY A 111 14.57 8.24 8.59
N GLY A 112 15.16 8.87 9.62
CA GLY A 112 14.93 8.50 11.02
C GLY A 112 15.69 7.28 11.54
N THR A 113 16.56 6.65 10.73
CA THR A 113 17.34 5.49 11.13
C THR A 113 18.73 5.49 10.48
N SER A 114 19.70 4.82 11.14
CA SER A 114 21.01 4.51 10.53
C SER A 114 21.01 3.21 9.72
N TRP A 115 19.92 2.44 9.81
CA TRP A 115 19.80 1.19 9.05
C TRP A 115 19.75 1.47 7.54
N THR A 116 20.45 0.63 6.77
CA THR A 116 20.48 0.69 5.31
C THR A 116 20.06 -0.66 4.74
N PRO A 117 19.12 -0.69 3.78
CA PRO A 117 18.69 -1.94 3.17
C PRO A 117 19.76 -2.49 2.22
N ASP A 118 19.91 -3.82 2.22
CA ASP A 118 20.76 -4.52 1.25
C ASP A 118 20.33 -4.24 -0.19
N MET A 119 21.28 -4.35 -1.12
CA MET A 119 20.95 -4.23 -2.54
C MET A 119 19.94 -5.33 -2.95
N PRO A 120 18.92 -4.98 -3.73
CA PRO A 120 17.92 -5.96 -4.17
C PRO A 120 18.56 -6.96 -5.16
N ILE A 121 18.44 -8.25 -4.85
CA ILE A 121 18.82 -9.36 -5.71
C ILE A 121 17.54 -10.04 -6.17
N GLU A 122 17.29 -10.05 -7.48
CA GLU A 122 16.01 -10.49 -8.07
C GLU A 122 15.62 -11.91 -7.65
N SER A 123 16.57 -12.87 -7.65
CA SER A 123 16.29 -14.26 -7.27
C SER A 123 15.86 -14.38 -5.81
N MET A 124 16.53 -13.64 -4.90
CA MET A 124 16.18 -13.62 -3.47
C MET A 124 14.81 -12.99 -3.23
N ILE A 125 14.50 -11.90 -3.94
CA ILE A 125 13.19 -11.25 -3.83
C ILE A 125 12.08 -12.19 -4.29
N LYS A 126 12.28 -12.92 -5.39
CA LYS A 126 11.30 -13.89 -5.90
C LYS A 126 11.05 -15.03 -4.92
N GLU A 127 12.10 -15.55 -4.30
CA GLU A 127 12.03 -16.61 -3.28
C GLU A 127 11.29 -16.10 -2.03
N GLU A 128 11.72 -14.99 -1.47
CA GLU A 128 11.06 -14.39 -0.29
C GLU A 128 9.58 -14.02 -0.56
N LEU A 129 9.29 -13.46 -1.75
CA LEU A 129 7.92 -13.16 -2.13
C LEU A 129 7.06 -14.42 -2.23
N ALA A 130 7.60 -15.51 -2.75
CA ALA A 130 6.89 -16.79 -2.80
C ALA A 130 6.57 -17.31 -1.38
N ASP A 131 7.51 -17.19 -0.43
CA ASP A 131 7.29 -17.55 0.97
C ASP A 131 6.18 -16.69 1.61
N VAL A 132 6.20 -15.37 1.37
CA VAL A 132 5.15 -14.47 1.86
C VAL A 132 3.79 -14.83 1.26
N MET A 133 3.73 -15.12 -0.03
CA MET A 133 2.48 -15.48 -0.70
C MET A 133 1.96 -16.86 -0.31
N ALA A 134 2.78 -17.74 0.26
CA ALA A 134 2.39 -19.03 0.82
C ALA A 134 1.68 -18.94 2.19
N ILE A 135 1.69 -17.78 2.86
CA ILE A 135 0.98 -17.56 4.13
C ILE A 135 -0.52 -17.79 3.90
N SER A 136 -1.11 -18.70 4.68
CA SER A 136 -2.49 -19.16 4.48
C SER A 136 -3.54 -18.08 4.83
N SER A 137 -3.34 -17.33 5.94
CA SER A 137 -4.26 -16.25 6.34
C SER A 137 -4.13 -15.06 5.40
N PRO A 138 -5.19 -14.61 4.71
CA PRO A 138 -5.13 -13.48 3.79
C PRO A 138 -4.68 -12.18 4.45
N ILE A 139 -5.15 -11.90 5.67
CA ILE A 139 -4.79 -10.70 6.41
C ILE A 139 -3.32 -10.75 6.82
N ASP A 140 -2.86 -11.87 7.37
CA ASP A 140 -1.45 -12.04 7.74
C ASP A 140 -0.55 -11.92 6.51
N ARG A 141 -0.94 -12.54 5.41
CA ARG A 141 -0.25 -12.42 4.11
C ARG A 141 -0.16 -10.99 3.65
N ALA A 142 -1.27 -10.25 3.63
CA ALA A 142 -1.32 -8.86 3.17
C ALA A 142 -0.44 -7.94 4.02
N ILE A 143 -0.55 -8.04 5.35
CA ILE A 143 0.26 -7.23 6.26
C ILE A 143 1.74 -7.61 6.16
N THR A 144 2.05 -8.91 6.09
CA THR A 144 3.45 -9.38 5.92
C THR A 144 4.03 -8.89 4.60
N LEU A 145 3.28 -9.02 3.50
CA LEU A 145 3.68 -8.52 2.17
C LEU A 145 4.01 -7.03 2.22
N MET A 146 3.12 -6.23 2.82
CA MET A 146 3.32 -4.79 2.96
C MET A 146 4.61 -4.47 3.72
N LEU A 147 4.77 -5.03 4.90
CA LEU A 147 5.91 -4.73 5.77
C LEU A 147 7.23 -5.27 5.22
N TRP A 148 7.24 -6.50 4.71
CA TRP A 148 8.39 -7.09 4.03
C TRP A 148 8.84 -6.22 2.86
N SER A 149 7.92 -5.86 1.98
CA SER A 149 8.21 -5.02 0.80
C SER A 149 8.70 -3.63 1.19
N MET A 150 8.10 -3.00 2.23
CA MET A 150 8.57 -1.73 2.77
C MET A 150 10.01 -1.82 3.30
N ARG A 151 10.38 -2.92 3.97
CA ARG A 151 11.73 -3.09 4.50
C ARG A 151 12.74 -3.43 3.41
N ARG A 152 12.37 -4.24 2.41
CA ARG A 152 13.27 -4.61 1.30
C ARG A 152 13.72 -3.41 0.47
N GLN A 153 12.94 -2.33 0.44
CA GLN A 153 13.30 -1.12 -0.31
C GLN A 153 13.82 -1.44 -1.71
N MET A 154 13.01 -2.18 -2.48
CA MET A 154 13.41 -2.74 -3.77
C MET A 154 13.63 -1.68 -4.84
N PHE A 155 12.92 -0.56 -4.74
CA PHE A 155 12.89 0.49 -5.75
C PHE A 155 13.62 1.75 -5.29
N PRO A 156 14.03 2.62 -6.23
CA PRO A 156 14.65 3.91 -5.89
C PRO A 156 13.72 4.83 -5.08
N ASP A 157 12.41 4.77 -5.35
CA ASP A 157 11.35 5.50 -4.65
C ASP A 157 10.01 4.75 -4.72
N GLY A 158 8.99 5.22 -3.98
CA GLY A 158 7.63 4.69 -4.01
C GLY A 158 7.44 3.35 -3.30
N ASN A 159 8.42 2.89 -2.52
CA ASN A 159 8.35 1.58 -1.85
C ASN A 159 7.13 1.46 -0.93
N LYS A 160 6.81 2.44 -0.08
CA LYS A 160 5.63 2.39 0.81
C LYS A 160 4.32 2.35 0.01
N ARG A 161 4.18 3.20 -1.00
CA ARG A 161 2.99 3.28 -1.86
C ARG A 161 2.77 1.97 -2.61
N THR A 162 3.81 1.43 -3.22
CA THR A 162 3.79 0.13 -3.91
C THR A 162 3.39 -1.00 -2.96
N SER A 163 3.99 -1.05 -1.77
CA SER A 163 3.74 -2.09 -0.77
C SER A 163 2.29 -2.08 -0.27
N MET A 164 1.72 -0.89 -0.02
CA MET A 164 0.33 -0.76 0.41
C MET A 164 -0.66 -1.17 -0.67
N LEU A 165 -0.40 -0.81 -1.93
CA LEU A 165 -1.25 -1.21 -3.05
C LEU A 165 -1.20 -2.72 -3.28
N ALA A 166 -0.01 -3.33 -3.25
CA ALA A 166 0.15 -4.77 -3.38
C ALA A 166 -0.59 -5.54 -2.26
N ALA A 167 -0.48 -5.07 -1.01
CA ALA A 167 -1.23 -5.63 0.11
C ALA A 167 -2.75 -5.51 -0.09
N ASN A 168 -3.21 -4.38 -0.62
CA ASN A 168 -4.63 -4.16 -0.89
C ASN A 168 -5.18 -5.04 -2.03
N GLN A 169 -4.35 -5.50 -2.97
CA GLN A 169 -4.77 -6.56 -3.90
C GLN A 169 -5.18 -7.82 -3.12
N VAL A 170 -4.33 -8.29 -2.21
CA VAL A 170 -4.62 -9.47 -1.39
C VAL A 170 -5.87 -9.26 -0.53
N MET A 171 -6.01 -8.09 0.09
CA MET A 171 -7.16 -7.76 0.93
C MET A 171 -8.47 -7.78 0.13
N ILE A 172 -8.49 -7.12 -1.03
CA ILE A 172 -9.69 -7.01 -1.88
C ILE A 172 -10.11 -8.37 -2.42
N GLN A 173 -9.18 -9.15 -2.97
CA GLN A 173 -9.45 -10.50 -3.48
C GLN A 173 -10.08 -11.42 -2.44
N ASN A 174 -9.83 -11.18 -1.15
CA ASN A 174 -10.31 -12.01 -0.06
C ASN A 174 -11.43 -11.34 0.77
N GLY A 175 -11.95 -10.18 0.35
CA GLY A 175 -13.04 -9.48 1.03
C GLY A 175 -12.70 -9.02 2.46
N CYS A 176 -11.42 -8.75 2.74
CA CYS A 176 -10.90 -8.48 4.08
C CYS A 176 -10.80 -6.99 4.44
N GLY A 177 -11.35 -6.10 3.62
CA GLY A 177 -11.23 -4.64 3.83
C GLY A 177 -10.08 -4.03 3.04
N ILE A 178 -9.69 -2.83 3.45
CA ILE A 178 -8.63 -2.03 2.85
C ILE A 178 -7.62 -1.64 3.92
N ILE A 179 -6.35 -1.90 3.69
CA ILE A 179 -5.26 -1.39 4.54
C ILE A 179 -5.00 0.07 4.17
N SER A 180 -5.23 0.96 5.13
CA SER A 180 -4.96 2.39 5.01
C SER A 180 -4.59 2.93 6.39
N VAL A 181 -3.49 3.68 6.50
CA VAL A 181 -3.03 4.22 7.79
C VAL A 181 -3.76 5.53 8.09
N PRO A 182 -4.66 5.57 9.09
CA PRO A 182 -5.37 6.79 9.46
C PRO A 182 -4.40 7.91 9.86
N ILE A 183 -4.78 9.16 9.61
CA ILE A 183 -3.88 10.32 9.83
C ILE A 183 -3.40 10.37 11.28
N GLU A 184 -4.30 10.14 12.23
CA GLU A 184 -4.02 10.12 13.67
C GLU A 184 -3.04 9.02 14.10
N HIS A 185 -2.90 7.98 13.29
CA HIS A 185 -2.03 6.83 13.55
C HIS A 185 -0.71 6.88 12.77
N GLN A 186 -0.52 7.84 11.84
CA GLN A 186 0.68 7.89 10.98
C GLN A 186 1.98 8.11 11.75
N GLY A 187 1.94 8.90 12.83
CA GLY A 187 3.10 9.10 13.70
C GLY A 187 3.56 7.77 14.33
N SER A 188 2.65 7.09 15.04
CA SER A 188 2.94 5.81 15.68
C SER A 188 3.34 4.73 14.67
N PHE A 189 2.65 4.67 13.52
CA PHE A 189 3.03 3.76 12.44
C PHE A 189 4.46 3.99 11.97
N THR A 190 4.85 5.25 11.75
CA THR A 190 6.19 5.61 11.27
C THR A 190 7.27 5.25 12.30
N GLU A 191 7.05 5.53 13.58
CA GLU A 191 7.98 5.15 14.66
C GLU A 191 8.16 3.62 14.74
N MET A 192 7.06 2.86 14.68
CA MET A 192 7.12 1.40 14.68
C MET A 192 7.75 0.84 13.40
N LEU A 193 7.53 1.48 12.25
CA LEU A 193 8.15 1.10 10.98
C LEU A 193 9.68 1.30 11.01
N VAL A 194 10.16 2.41 11.58
CA VAL A 194 11.60 2.66 11.78
C VAL A 194 12.20 1.58 12.67
N ARG A 195 11.56 1.27 13.80
CA ARG A 195 12.01 0.17 14.69
C ARG A 195 12.06 -1.16 13.94
N PHE A 196 11.03 -1.47 13.15
CA PHE A 196 11.02 -2.69 12.32
C PHE A 196 12.17 -2.72 11.29
N TYR A 197 12.50 -1.59 10.68
CA TYR A 197 13.66 -1.51 9.79
C TYR A 197 14.96 -1.90 10.50
N GLU A 198 15.16 -1.47 11.73
CA GLU A 198 16.36 -1.73 12.51
C GLU A 198 16.43 -3.17 13.03
N THR A 199 15.33 -3.69 13.58
CA THR A 199 15.31 -4.97 14.30
C THR A 199 14.90 -6.17 13.46
N ASN A 200 14.18 -5.94 12.36
CA ASN A 200 13.47 -6.96 11.58
C ASN A 200 12.35 -7.70 12.37
N GLU A 201 11.93 -7.15 13.50
CA GLU A 201 10.84 -7.69 14.33
C GLU A 201 9.53 -7.05 13.91
N MET A 202 8.67 -7.78 13.18
CA MET A 202 7.43 -7.19 12.62
C MET A 202 6.17 -7.45 13.45
N ASP A 203 6.20 -8.31 14.46
CA ASP A 203 4.99 -8.76 15.16
C ASP A 203 4.20 -7.61 15.81
N ALA A 204 4.89 -6.69 16.48
CA ALA A 204 4.24 -5.53 17.10
C ALA A 204 3.60 -4.61 16.03
N LEU A 205 4.31 -4.37 14.93
CA LEU A 205 3.79 -3.53 13.84
C LEU A 205 2.65 -4.23 13.08
N LYS A 206 2.71 -5.56 12.92
CA LYS A 206 1.59 -6.35 12.36
C LYS A 206 0.34 -6.21 13.21
N GLY A 207 0.46 -6.35 14.54
CA GLY A 207 -0.65 -6.14 15.47
C GLY A 207 -1.22 -4.72 15.36
N PHE A 208 -0.36 -3.71 15.32
CA PHE A 208 -0.78 -2.33 15.16
C PHE A 208 -1.56 -2.09 13.85
N VAL A 209 -1.05 -2.60 12.72
CA VAL A 209 -1.73 -2.49 11.42
C VAL A 209 -3.07 -3.20 11.45
N TYR A 210 -3.12 -4.41 12.00
CA TYR A 210 -4.37 -5.14 12.15
C TYR A 210 -5.38 -4.35 12.98
N ASP A 211 -4.99 -3.84 14.14
CA ASP A 211 -5.91 -3.17 15.07
C ASP A 211 -6.43 -1.84 14.54
N ASN A 212 -5.57 -1.05 13.85
CA ASN A 212 -5.83 0.37 13.60
C ASN A 212 -5.89 0.76 12.12
N CYS A 213 -5.44 -0.10 11.18
CA CYS A 213 -5.24 0.32 9.80
C CYS A 213 -6.08 -0.45 8.78
N ILE A 214 -7.04 -1.26 9.21
CA ILE A 214 -7.97 -1.97 8.31
C ILE A 214 -9.32 -1.29 8.34
N ASP A 215 -9.71 -0.72 7.21
CA ASP A 215 -11.03 -0.14 6.97
C ASP A 215 -11.94 -1.15 6.27
N GLY A 216 -13.22 -1.15 6.64
CA GLY A 216 -14.19 -2.09 6.08
C GLY A 216 -15.59 -1.83 6.62
N VAL A 217 -16.55 -2.54 6.06
CA VAL A 217 -17.94 -2.51 6.50
C VAL A 217 -18.54 -3.91 6.48
N ASP A 218 -19.44 -4.19 7.40
CA ASP A 218 -20.26 -5.39 7.34
C ASP A 218 -21.49 -5.10 6.47
N PHE A 219 -21.62 -5.81 5.37
CA PHE A 219 -22.80 -5.76 4.53
C PHE A 219 -23.88 -6.67 5.15
N PRO A 220 -25.15 -6.23 5.19
CA PRO A 220 -26.24 -7.11 5.61
C PRO A 220 -26.30 -8.33 4.68
N PRO A 221 -26.66 -9.52 5.19
CA PRO A 221 -26.88 -10.68 4.34
C PRO A 221 -27.91 -10.33 3.26
N PRO A 222 -27.78 -10.90 2.03
CA PRO A 222 -28.77 -10.68 1.00
C PRO A 222 -30.16 -11.08 1.51
N GLU A 223 -31.14 -10.20 1.31
CA GLU A 223 -32.53 -10.52 1.65
C GLU A 223 -32.88 -11.84 0.94
N GLN A 224 -33.27 -12.84 1.73
CA GLN A 224 -33.82 -14.07 1.18
C GLN A 224 -35.16 -13.67 0.53
N THR A 225 -35.15 -13.52 -0.78
CA THR A 225 -36.39 -13.42 -1.57
C THR A 225 -37.12 -14.74 -1.38
N VAL A 226 -38.19 -14.70 -0.59
CA VAL A 226 -39.15 -15.78 -0.40
C VAL A 226 -40.01 -15.95 -1.63
#